data_b3e964d66bf7e93f6d78e5b8e78fff06
#
_entry.id   b3e964d66bf7e93f6d78e5b8e78fff06
#
_cell.length_a   1.000
_cell.length_b   1.000
_cell.length_c   1.000
_cell.angle_alpha   90.00
_cell.angle_beta   90.00
_cell.angle_gamma   90.00
#
_symmetry.space_group_name_H-M   'P 1'
#
loop_
_entity.id
_entity.type
_entity.pdbx_description
1 polymer ?
#
loop_
_entity_poly.entity_id
_entity_poly.type
_entity_poly.pdbx_seq_one_letter_code
_entity_poly.pdbx_strand_id
1 'polypeptide(L)' 'MAPLGLIDIGGTTIKFAVWQDSTLTRHHAVTTPTTKAAFMDLLQREVEQMKAQAAIVGVGISSPGAVNQATGVIEGA' A
#
# COMPACT_ATOMS: atom_id res chain seq x y z
N MET A 1 -13.94 -2.62 -14.10
CA MET A 1 -13.52 -3.17 -12.78
C MET A 1 -13.23 -2.03 -11.82
N ALA A 2 -13.66 -2.19 -10.58
CA ALA A 2 -13.41 -1.18 -9.57
C ALA A 2 -11.91 -1.10 -9.23
N PRO A 3 -11.36 0.09 -9.01
CA PRO A 3 -9.93 0.23 -8.76
C PRO A 3 -9.52 -0.26 -7.37
N LEU A 4 -8.31 -0.78 -7.27
CA LEU A 4 -7.70 -1.24 -6.03
C LEU A 4 -6.44 -0.45 -5.76
N GLY A 5 -6.25 -0.06 -4.50
CA GLY A 5 -4.98 0.52 -4.08
C GLY A 5 -3.97 -0.59 -3.79
N LEU A 6 -2.74 -0.42 -4.24
CA LEU A 6 -1.66 -1.38 -3.99
C LEU A 6 -0.52 -0.70 -3.25
N ILE A 7 -0.04 -1.35 -2.20
CA ILE A 7 1.05 -0.85 -1.38
C ILE A 7 2.10 -1.93 -1.27
N ASP A 8 3.33 -1.63 -1.69
CA ASP A 8 4.47 -2.54 -1.59
C ASP A 8 5.47 -1.97 -0.59
N ILE A 9 5.55 -2.59 0.58
CA ILE A 9 6.36 -2.09 1.69
C ILE A 9 7.75 -2.72 1.64
N GLY A 10 8.75 -1.88 1.35
CA GLY A 10 10.14 -2.30 1.42
C GLY A 10 10.83 -1.72 2.65
N GLY A 11 12.06 -2.18 2.90
CA GLY A 11 12.84 -1.71 4.05
C GLY A 11 13.27 -0.25 3.93
N THR A 12 13.49 0.24 2.72
CA THR A 12 13.93 1.62 2.47
C THR A 12 12.90 2.46 1.75
N THR A 13 12.00 1.84 0.99
CA THR A 13 11.05 2.54 0.15
C THR A 13 9.71 1.82 0.17
N ILE A 14 8.63 2.58 0.23
CA ILE A 14 7.27 2.07 0.07
C ILE A 14 6.76 2.54 -1.28
N LYS A 15 6.25 1.62 -2.08
CA LYS A 15 5.71 1.92 -3.40
C LYS A 15 4.19 1.87 -3.36
N PHE A 16 3.57 2.81 -4.05
CA PHE A 16 2.11 2.92 -4.14
C PHE A 16 1.69 2.94 -5.59
N ALA A 17 0.56 2.32 -5.88
CA ALA A 17 -0.04 2.34 -7.21
C ALA A 17 -1.53 2.07 -7.11
N VAL A 18 -2.25 2.31 -8.20
CA VAL A 18 -3.66 1.95 -8.31
C VAL A 18 -3.80 0.96 -9.47
N TRP A 19 -4.45 -0.16 -9.21
CA TRP A 19 -4.77 -1.18 -10.21
C TRP A 19 -6.19 -0.96 -10.70
N GLN A 20 -6.35 -0.74 -12.00
CA GLN A 20 -7.66 -0.55 -12.62
C GLN A 20 -7.61 -0.99 -14.07
N ASP A 21 -8.59 -1.79 -14.50
CA ASP A 21 -8.72 -2.24 -15.88
C ASP A 21 -7.43 -2.90 -16.40
N SER A 22 -6.84 -3.78 -15.60
CA SER A 22 -5.60 -4.50 -15.92
C SER A 22 -4.40 -3.58 -16.12
N THR A 23 -4.44 -2.39 -15.54
CA THR A 23 -3.38 -1.39 -15.65
C THR A 23 -3.01 -0.84 -14.29
N LEU A 24 -1.71 -0.68 -14.05
CA LEU A 24 -1.21 0.02 -12.87
C LEU A 24 -1.02 1.49 -13.23
N THR A 25 -1.59 2.36 -12.39
CA THR A 25 -1.49 3.80 -12.57
C THR A 25 -1.10 4.46 -11.25
N ARG A 26 -0.82 5.76 -11.28
CA ARG A 26 -0.50 6.57 -10.10
C ARG A 26 0.66 6.01 -9.29
N HIS A 27 1.67 5.49 -10.01
CA HIS A 27 2.88 4.97 -9.36
C HIS A 27 3.63 6.09 -8.66
N HIS A 28 3.99 5.86 -7.41
CA HIS A 28 4.97 6.70 -6.75
C HIS A 28 5.61 5.94 -5.59
N ALA A 29 6.72 6.47 -5.10
CA ALA A 29 7.48 5.84 -4.03
C ALA A 29 7.81 6.88 -2.97
N VAL A 30 7.82 6.44 -1.71
CA VAL A 30 8.14 7.29 -0.57
C VAL A 30 9.16 6.56 0.29
N THR A 31 10.12 7.29 0.84
CA THR A 31 11.07 6.70 1.79
C THR A 31 10.33 6.13 2.99
N THR A 32 10.68 4.90 3.37
CA THR A 32 10.05 4.24 4.50
C THR A 32 10.34 5.03 5.78
N PRO A 33 9.33 5.48 6.52
CA PRO A 33 9.55 6.17 7.78
C PRO A 33 10.21 5.26 8.81
N THR A 34 10.94 5.87 9.75
CA THR A 34 11.69 5.13 10.76
C THR A 34 10.91 4.92 12.06
N THR A 35 9.78 5.59 12.23
CA THR A 35 8.93 5.42 13.41
C THR A 35 7.60 4.81 13.02
N LYS A 36 7.01 4.05 13.96
CA LYS A 36 5.71 3.43 13.74
C LYS A 36 4.62 4.49 13.50
N ALA A 37 4.65 5.57 14.27
CA ALA A 37 3.65 6.63 14.15
C ALA A 37 3.70 7.28 12.76
N ALA A 38 4.90 7.61 12.27
CA ALA A 38 5.06 8.21 10.95
C ALA A 38 4.68 7.23 9.84
N PHE A 39 5.00 5.95 10.02
CA PHE A 39 4.65 4.90 9.07
C PHE A 39 3.12 4.77 8.93
N MET A 40 2.42 4.68 10.06
CA MET A 40 0.95 4.56 10.04
C MET A 40 0.28 5.80 9.46
N ASP A 41 0.79 6.97 9.80
CA ASP A 41 0.28 8.23 9.26
C ASP A 41 0.45 8.29 7.74
N LEU A 42 1.62 7.87 7.24
CA LEU A 42 1.88 7.82 5.80
C LEU A 42 0.88 6.91 5.09
N LEU A 43 0.68 5.69 5.60
CA LEU A 43 -0.24 4.75 4.98
C LEU A 43 -1.67 5.30 4.96
N GLN A 44 -2.10 5.90 6.06
CA GLN A 44 -3.44 6.47 6.15
C GLN A 44 -3.64 7.59 5.13
N ARG A 45 -2.70 8.51 5.04
CA ARG A 45 -2.78 9.63 4.08
C ARG A 45 -2.80 9.14 2.64
N GLU A 46 -1.96 8.14 2.32
CA GLU A 46 -1.89 7.61 0.96
C GLU A 46 -3.19 6.90 0.57
N VAL A 47 -3.76 6.11 1.49
CA VAL A 47 -5.03 5.44 1.23
C VAL A 47 -6.15 6.45 1.04
N GLU A 48 -6.19 7.51 1.84
CA GLU A 48 -7.20 8.54 1.68
C GLU A 48 -7.08 9.28 0.36
N GLN A 49 -5.85 9.54 -0.11
CA GLN A 49 -5.63 10.13 -1.43
C GLN A 49 -6.11 9.19 -2.54
N MET A 50 -5.83 7.91 -2.43
CA MET A 50 -6.30 6.92 -3.41
C MET A 50 -7.83 6.89 -3.47
N LYS A 51 -8.49 6.95 -2.31
CA LYS A 51 -9.96 7.00 -2.27
C LYS A 51 -10.50 8.25 -2.94
N ALA A 52 -9.88 9.40 -2.69
CA ALA A 52 -10.34 10.67 -3.23
C ALA A 52 -10.10 10.79 -4.73
N GLN A 53 -8.97 10.27 -5.21
CA GLN A 53 -8.55 10.47 -6.60
C GLN A 53 -8.96 9.34 -7.53
N ALA A 54 -9.10 8.12 -7.03
CA ALA A 54 -9.36 6.95 -7.86
C ALA A 54 -10.55 6.12 -7.40
N ALA A 55 -11.21 6.51 -6.32
CA ALA A 55 -12.39 5.80 -5.80
C ALA A 55 -12.13 4.30 -5.58
N ILE A 56 -10.99 3.96 -5.00
CA ILE A 56 -10.62 2.56 -4.76
C ILE A 56 -11.62 1.89 -3.81
N VAL A 57 -11.86 0.60 -4.04
CA VAL A 57 -12.80 -0.19 -3.22
C VAL A 57 -12.10 -1.14 -2.26
N GLY A 58 -10.78 -1.20 -2.31
CA GLY A 58 -9.99 -2.04 -1.43
C GLY A 58 -8.51 -1.73 -1.57
N VAL A 59 -7.70 -2.31 -0.70
CA VAL A 59 -6.25 -2.11 -0.68
C VAL A 59 -5.56 -3.45 -0.52
N GLY A 60 -4.59 -3.72 -1.40
CA GLY A 60 -3.69 -4.86 -1.26
C GLY A 60 -2.33 -4.38 -0.76
N ILE A 61 -1.78 -5.08 0.22
CA ILE A 61 -0.49 -4.72 0.80
C ILE A 61 0.45 -5.91 0.67
N SER A 62 1.66 -5.67 0.19
CA SER A 62 2.72 -6.67 0.18
C SER A 62 3.96 -6.15 0.89
N SER A 63 4.78 -7.05 1.38
CA SER A 63 5.96 -6.74 2.14
C SER A 63 6.99 -7.86 1.91
N PRO A 64 8.30 -7.58 2.01
CA PRO A 64 9.29 -8.65 1.93
C PRO A 64 9.22 -9.62 3.12
N GLY A 65 8.49 -9.26 4.18
CA GLY A 65 8.26 -10.18 5.28
C GLY A 65 7.26 -11.27 4.92
N ALA A 66 7.14 -12.27 5.78
CA ALA A 66 6.20 -13.35 5.57
C ALA A 66 4.76 -12.87 5.78
N VAL A 67 3.85 -13.39 4.95
CA VAL A 67 2.43 -13.18 5.15
C VAL A 67 1.89 -14.38 5.91
N ASN A 68 1.13 -14.15 6.97
CA ASN A 68 0.49 -15.23 7.70
C ASN A 68 -0.70 -15.74 6.88
N GLN A 69 -0.57 -16.94 6.35
CA GLN A 69 -1.56 -17.50 5.44
C GLN A 69 -2.90 -17.76 6.14
N ALA A 70 -2.90 -18.02 7.43
CA ALA A 70 -4.12 -18.29 8.17
C ALA A 70 -4.95 -17.04 8.46
N THR A 71 -4.30 -15.92 8.69
CA THR A 71 -4.96 -14.67 9.06
C THR A 71 -4.91 -13.60 7.99
N GLY A 72 -4.04 -13.75 7.00
CA GLY A 72 -3.78 -12.72 5.99
C GLY A 72 -2.97 -11.55 6.52
N VAL A 73 -2.43 -11.64 7.71
CA VAL A 73 -1.61 -10.58 8.32
C VAL A 73 -0.17 -10.72 7.86
N ILE A 74 0.46 -9.60 7.54
CA ILE A 74 1.87 -9.57 7.19
C ILE A 74 2.70 -9.64 8.46
N GLU A 75 3.65 -10.57 8.50
CA GLU A 75 4.54 -10.77 9.64
C GLU A 75 5.98 -10.57 9.21
N GLY A 76 6.81 -10.13 10.12
CA GLY A 76 8.21 -9.85 9.87
C GLY A 76 8.38 -8.56 9.10
N ALA A 77 9.06 -8.61 8.01
CA ALA A 77 9.38 -7.49 7.12
C ALA A 77 10.83 -7.11 7.17
#